data_ba815926c98dabd5d8676b6175664dda
#
_entry.id   ba815926c98dabd5d8676b6175664dda
#
_cell.length_a   1.000
_cell.length_b   1.000
_cell.length_c   1.000
_cell.angle_alpha   90.00
_cell.angle_beta   90.00
_cell.angle_gamma   90.00
#
_symmetry.space_group_name_H-M   'P 1'
#
loop_
_entity.id
_entity.type
_entity.pdbx_description
1 polymer ?
#
loop_
_entity_poly.entity_id
_entity_poly.type
_entity_poly.pdbx_seq_one_letter_code
_entity_poly.pdbx_strand_id
1 'polypeptide(L)'
;PIADVPAVLQPAAHIVLQVGESVPELVAHLSEAQWNARPAGVASVAFHVRHIPGVIDRLFTYARGEALTEAQFAALRAEGTPMTLAEVPAALAEVDAQVARALTQLRATDPSILGDFRAVGRAQLPSTVIGCLMHGVEHAMRHVGQLSVTARVVRGG
;
A
#
# COMPACT_ATOMS: atom_id res chain seq x y z
N PRO A 1 -12.62 18.25 -1.53
CA PRO A 1 -11.91 17.65 -2.66
C PRO A 1 -10.41 17.90 -2.55
N ILE A 2 -9.61 16.92 -2.98
CA ILE A 2 -8.16 17.07 -3.04
C ILE A 2 -7.83 17.83 -4.33
N ALA A 3 -7.04 18.91 -4.19
CA ALA A 3 -6.71 19.80 -5.31
C ALA A 3 -6.06 19.02 -6.47
N ASP A 4 -6.43 19.39 -7.69
CA ASP A 4 -5.90 18.88 -8.95
C ASP A 4 -6.11 17.37 -9.21
N VAL A 5 -6.84 16.66 -8.36
CA VAL A 5 -7.23 15.28 -8.61
C VAL A 5 -8.56 15.26 -9.39
N PRO A 6 -8.65 14.54 -10.52
CA PRO A 6 -9.90 14.40 -11.26
C PRO A 6 -11.05 13.88 -10.39
N ALA A 7 -12.26 14.38 -10.61
CA ALA A 7 -13.43 14.07 -9.76
C ALA A 7 -13.66 12.57 -9.59
N VAL A 8 -13.50 11.79 -10.65
CA VAL A 8 -13.67 10.33 -10.66
C VAL A 8 -12.61 9.59 -9.84
N LEU A 9 -11.44 10.20 -9.58
CA LEU A 9 -10.35 9.64 -8.80
C LEU A 9 -10.30 10.16 -7.36
N GLN A 10 -11.17 11.10 -6.98
CA GLN A 10 -11.24 11.61 -5.61
C GLN A 10 -11.40 10.49 -4.56
N PRO A 11 -12.26 9.47 -4.75
CA PRO A 11 -12.35 8.38 -3.77
C PRO A 11 -11.02 7.65 -3.56
N ALA A 12 -10.28 7.35 -4.63
CA ALA A 12 -8.97 6.72 -4.53
C ALA A 12 -7.97 7.59 -3.77
N ALA A 13 -7.93 8.90 -4.06
CA ALA A 13 -7.04 9.83 -3.39
C ALA A 13 -7.36 9.99 -1.89
N HIS A 14 -8.64 9.99 -1.50
CA HIS A 14 -9.02 9.99 -0.08
C HIS A 14 -8.58 8.71 0.65
N ILE A 15 -8.71 7.54 0.00
CA ILE A 15 -8.21 6.28 0.57
C ILE A 15 -6.69 6.34 0.76
N VAL A 16 -5.95 6.85 -0.23
CA VAL A 16 -4.47 6.99 -0.14
C VAL A 16 -4.09 7.88 1.06
N LEU A 17 -4.75 9.02 1.26
CA LEU A 17 -4.50 9.88 2.43
C LEU A 17 -4.81 9.16 3.74
N GLN A 18 -5.93 8.46 3.81
CA GLN A 18 -6.32 7.71 5.00
C GLN A 18 -5.30 6.61 5.35
N VAL A 19 -4.71 5.95 4.35
CA VAL A 19 -3.61 4.99 4.56
C VAL A 19 -2.43 5.67 5.26
N GLY A 20 -2.00 6.83 4.77
CA GLY A 20 -0.88 7.60 5.36
C GLY A 20 -1.14 8.02 6.80
N GLU A 21 -2.36 8.45 7.11
CA GLU A 21 -2.77 8.85 8.46
C GLU A 21 -2.86 7.65 9.41
N SER A 22 -3.50 6.56 8.96
CA SER A 22 -3.83 5.42 9.83
C SER A 22 -2.62 4.56 10.18
N VAL A 23 -1.70 4.31 9.24
CA VAL A 23 -0.61 3.35 9.48
C VAL A 23 0.28 3.75 10.65
N PRO A 24 0.84 4.98 10.73
CA PRO A 24 1.70 5.35 11.85
C PRO A 24 0.96 5.33 13.20
N GLU A 25 -0.31 5.74 13.25
CA GLU A 25 -1.10 5.72 14.48
C GLU A 25 -1.32 4.29 14.99
N LEU A 26 -1.63 3.36 14.10
CA LEU A 26 -1.91 1.96 14.44
C LEU A 26 -0.69 1.24 15.03
N VAL A 27 0.52 1.62 14.64
CA VAL A 27 1.75 0.92 15.06
C VAL A 27 2.56 1.66 16.11
N ALA A 28 2.07 2.80 16.60
CA ALA A 28 2.76 3.59 17.60
C ALA A 28 3.10 2.75 18.86
N HIS A 29 4.31 2.93 19.39
CA HIS A 29 4.78 2.34 20.65
C HIS A 29 4.81 0.80 20.71
N LEU A 30 4.82 0.10 19.58
CA LEU A 30 5.00 -1.35 19.56
C LEU A 30 6.46 -1.72 19.81
N SER A 31 6.68 -2.75 20.63
CA SER A 31 8.00 -3.36 20.81
C SER A 31 8.41 -4.18 19.57
N GLU A 32 9.69 -4.50 19.43
CA GLU A 32 10.17 -5.32 18.32
C GLU A 32 9.50 -6.70 18.26
N ALA A 33 9.26 -7.30 19.43
CA ALA A 33 8.52 -8.57 19.51
C ALA A 33 7.08 -8.43 18.98
N GLN A 34 6.40 -7.32 19.28
CA GLN A 34 5.04 -7.05 18.79
C GLN A 34 5.01 -6.76 17.29
N TRP A 35 6.03 -6.08 16.74
CA TRP A 35 6.18 -5.87 15.31
C TRP A 35 6.24 -7.17 14.51
N ASN A 36 6.88 -8.19 15.06
CA ASN A 36 7.15 -9.46 14.38
C ASN A 36 6.22 -10.60 14.78
N ALA A 37 5.40 -10.42 15.82
CA ALA A 37 4.46 -11.44 16.27
C ALA A 37 3.43 -11.78 15.20
N ARG A 38 3.10 -13.08 15.12
CA ARG A 38 2.10 -13.63 14.19
C ARG A 38 0.99 -14.34 14.99
N PRO A 39 0.09 -13.60 15.63
CA PRO A 39 -0.97 -14.17 16.44
C PRO A 39 -1.85 -15.10 15.59
N ALA A 40 -2.11 -16.31 16.07
CA ALA A 40 -2.85 -17.34 15.33
C ALA A 40 -2.32 -17.62 13.91
N GLY A 41 -1.04 -17.33 13.64
CA GLY A 41 -0.41 -17.57 12.33
C GLY A 41 -0.73 -16.50 11.25
N VAL A 42 -1.48 -15.45 11.57
CA VAL A 42 -1.75 -14.37 10.60
C VAL A 42 -0.50 -13.50 10.35
N ALA A 43 -0.57 -12.65 9.35
CA ALA A 43 0.54 -11.76 8.99
C ALA A 43 0.88 -10.81 10.15
N SER A 44 2.19 -10.53 10.31
CA SER A 44 2.71 -9.61 11.33
C SER A 44 2.44 -8.14 11.00
N VAL A 45 2.58 -7.26 11.98
CA VAL A 45 2.59 -5.81 11.79
C VAL A 45 3.66 -5.41 10.76
N ALA A 46 4.87 -5.94 10.88
CA ALA A 46 5.97 -5.69 9.97
C ALA A 46 5.62 -6.01 8.52
N PHE A 47 4.96 -7.15 8.28
CA PHE A 47 4.46 -7.51 6.95
C PHE A 47 3.51 -6.45 6.40
N HIS A 48 2.49 -6.07 7.17
CA HIS A 48 1.49 -5.12 6.69
C HIS A 48 2.09 -3.75 6.36
N VAL A 49 3.00 -3.25 7.20
CA VAL A 49 3.63 -1.92 6.99
C VAL A 49 4.50 -1.90 5.74
N ARG A 50 5.15 -3.02 5.37
CA ARG A 50 5.89 -3.12 4.11
C ARG A 50 4.98 -3.40 2.91
N HIS A 51 3.95 -4.22 3.10
CA HIS A 51 3.04 -4.63 2.02
C HIS A 51 2.15 -3.49 1.52
N ILE A 52 1.64 -2.66 2.43
CA ILE A 52 0.70 -1.56 2.10
C ILE A 52 1.29 -0.61 1.05
N PRO A 53 2.46 0.01 1.25
CA PRO A 53 3.06 0.85 0.20
C PRO A 53 3.44 0.03 -1.03
N GLY A 54 3.95 -1.19 -0.86
CA GLY A 54 4.36 -2.05 -1.96
C GLY A 54 3.23 -2.44 -2.91
N VAL A 55 2.02 -2.72 -2.40
CA VAL A 55 0.88 -3.07 -3.27
C VAL A 55 0.37 -1.86 -4.06
N ILE A 56 0.35 -0.67 -3.44
CA ILE A 56 0.02 0.57 -4.16
C ILE A 56 1.04 0.80 -5.29
N ASP A 57 2.33 0.74 -4.97
CA ASP A 57 3.41 0.95 -5.93
C ASP A 57 3.28 0.02 -7.15
N ARG A 58 3.13 -1.28 -6.92
CA ARG A 58 3.03 -2.27 -7.99
C ARG A 58 1.79 -2.08 -8.86
N LEU A 59 0.62 -1.86 -8.28
CA LEU A 59 -0.61 -1.70 -9.05
C LEU A 59 -0.68 -0.35 -9.79
N PHE A 60 -0.10 0.69 -9.22
CA PHE A 60 0.05 1.97 -9.88
C PHE A 60 1.07 1.91 -11.03
N THR A 61 2.10 1.06 -10.94
CA THR A 61 3.01 0.76 -12.05
C THR A 61 2.26 0.09 -13.21
N TYR A 62 1.43 -0.93 -12.93
CA TYR A 62 0.59 -1.53 -13.97
C TYR A 62 -0.42 -0.54 -14.56
N ALA A 63 -0.99 0.37 -13.77
CA ALA A 63 -1.87 1.41 -14.28
C ALA A 63 -1.20 2.29 -15.33
N ARG A 64 0.12 2.57 -15.19
CA ARG A 64 0.92 3.27 -16.20
C ARG A 64 1.25 2.42 -17.43
N GLY A 65 0.93 1.12 -17.42
CA GLY A 65 1.29 0.19 -18.50
C GLY A 65 2.76 -0.28 -18.44
N GLU A 66 3.40 -0.14 -17.30
CA GLU A 66 4.82 -0.47 -17.09
C GLU A 66 4.97 -1.86 -16.44
N ALA A 67 6.12 -2.51 -16.73
CA ALA A 67 6.54 -3.72 -16.02
C ALA A 67 7.14 -3.36 -14.66
N LEU A 68 7.04 -4.27 -13.70
CA LEU A 68 7.71 -4.12 -12.42
C LEU A 68 9.22 -4.16 -12.59
N THR A 69 9.91 -3.33 -11.83
CA THR A 69 11.37 -3.29 -11.75
C THR A 69 11.91 -4.38 -10.83
N GLU A 70 13.21 -4.71 -10.95
CA GLU A 70 13.86 -5.63 -10.01
C GLU A 70 13.81 -5.10 -8.56
N ALA A 71 13.88 -3.79 -8.36
CA ALA A 71 13.72 -3.18 -7.03
C ALA A 71 12.35 -3.47 -6.42
N GLN A 72 11.26 -3.40 -7.22
CA GLN A 72 9.91 -3.74 -6.77
C GLN A 72 9.78 -5.24 -6.44
N PHE A 73 10.43 -6.11 -7.22
CA PHE A 73 10.47 -7.54 -6.90
C PHE A 73 11.28 -7.81 -5.62
N ALA A 74 12.40 -7.12 -5.41
CA ALA A 74 13.19 -7.24 -4.18
C ALA A 74 12.38 -6.79 -2.96
N ALA A 75 11.67 -5.67 -3.04
CA ALA A 75 10.79 -5.18 -2.00
C ALA A 75 9.66 -6.19 -1.69
N LEU A 76 9.04 -6.76 -2.72
CA LEU A 76 8.00 -7.80 -2.56
C LEU A 76 8.53 -9.03 -1.80
N ARG A 77 9.73 -9.50 -2.14
CA ARG A 77 10.38 -10.64 -1.44
C ARG A 77 10.70 -10.31 0.03
N ALA A 78 10.96 -9.05 0.34
CA ALA A 78 11.31 -8.60 1.69
C ALA A 78 10.09 -8.36 2.60
N GLU A 79 8.86 -8.33 2.08
CA GLU A 79 7.65 -8.01 2.86
C GLU A 79 7.46 -8.92 4.07
N GLY A 80 7.82 -10.20 3.96
CA GLY A 80 7.67 -11.21 5.01
C GLY A 80 8.85 -11.32 5.99
N THR A 81 9.92 -10.53 5.82
CA THR A 81 11.09 -10.60 6.71
C THR A 81 10.83 -9.90 8.04
N PRO A 82 11.43 -10.37 9.15
CA PRO A 82 11.38 -9.64 10.42
C PRO A 82 11.86 -8.20 10.28
N MET A 83 11.40 -7.33 11.16
CA MET A 83 11.76 -5.91 11.21
C MET A 83 12.36 -5.58 12.58
N THR A 84 13.50 -4.92 12.60
CA THR A 84 14.08 -4.35 13.81
C THR A 84 13.47 -2.98 14.11
N LEU A 85 13.53 -2.53 15.36
CA LEU A 85 13.07 -1.18 15.71
C LEU A 85 13.86 -0.08 14.97
N ALA A 86 15.12 -0.33 14.62
CA ALA A 86 15.94 0.61 13.86
C ALA A 86 15.43 0.82 12.41
N GLU A 87 14.72 -0.16 11.84
CA GLU A 87 14.14 -0.08 10.48
C GLU A 87 12.77 0.61 10.45
N VAL A 88 12.07 0.70 11.59
CA VAL A 88 10.71 1.25 11.66
C VAL A 88 10.61 2.67 11.08
N PRO A 89 11.48 3.64 11.42
CA PRO A 89 11.38 4.98 10.85
C PRO A 89 11.46 5.01 9.32
N ALA A 90 12.35 4.19 8.73
CA ALA A 90 12.48 4.09 7.28
C ALA A 90 11.24 3.44 6.64
N ALA A 91 10.65 2.42 7.28
CA ALA A 91 9.43 1.77 6.79
C ALA A 91 8.23 2.72 6.82
N LEU A 92 8.08 3.53 7.86
CA LEU A 92 7.01 4.56 7.92
C LEU A 92 7.25 5.69 6.93
N ALA A 93 8.49 6.13 6.74
CA ALA A 93 8.84 7.12 5.72
C ALA A 93 8.51 6.62 4.31
N GLU A 94 8.65 5.32 4.04
CA GLU A 94 8.25 4.72 2.75
C GLU A 94 6.72 4.75 2.57
N VAL A 95 5.92 4.57 3.62
CA VAL A 95 4.46 4.76 3.55
C VAL A 95 4.13 6.18 3.11
N ASP A 96 4.73 7.20 3.75
CA ASP A 96 4.51 8.60 3.41
C ASP A 96 4.97 8.93 1.98
N ALA A 97 6.14 8.44 1.59
CA ALA A 97 6.66 8.63 0.24
C ALA A 97 5.75 7.99 -0.81
N GLN A 98 5.21 6.80 -0.55
CA GLN A 98 4.28 6.14 -1.47
C GLN A 98 2.94 6.86 -1.55
N VAL A 99 2.42 7.40 -0.46
CA VAL A 99 1.23 8.27 -0.47
C VAL A 99 1.46 9.47 -1.40
N ALA A 100 2.60 10.14 -1.25
CA ALA A 100 2.93 11.29 -2.11
C ALA A 100 3.03 10.90 -3.59
N ARG A 101 3.71 9.80 -3.92
CA ARG A 101 3.81 9.28 -5.30
C ARG A 101 2.44 8.92 -5.88
N ALA A 102 1.60 8.25 -5.10
CA ALA A 102 0.26 7.86 -5.52
C ALA A 102 -0.62 9.08 -5.82
N LEU A 103 -0.62 10.09 -4.94
CA LEU A 103 -1.35 11.34 -5.18
C LEU A 103 -0.85 12.07 -6.41
N THR A 104 0.47 12.10 -6.64
CA THR A 104 1.06 12.69 -7.84
C THR A 104 0.57 11.97 -9.10
N GLN A 105 0.56 10.65 -9.10
CA GLN A 105 0.05 9.88 -10.24
C GLN A 105 -1.45 10.10 -10.46
N LEU A 106 -2.27 10.11 -9.40
CA LEU A 106 -3.71 10.36 -9.53
C LEU A 106 -4.00 11.74 -10.12
N ARG A 107 -3.23 12.77 -9.76
CA ARG A 107 -3.34 14.11 -10.36
C ARG A 107 -2.98 14.13 -11.85
N ALA A 108 -1.96 13.36 -12.22
CA ALA A 108 -1.48 13.28 -13.60
C ALA A 108 -2.29 12.34 -14.50
N THR A 109 -3.20 11.54 -13.92
CA THR A 109 -3.99 10.56 -14.70
C THR A 109 -5.09 11.27 -15.49
N ASP A 110 -5.04 11.17 -16.83
CA ASP A 110 -6.12 11.64 -17.71
C ASP A 110 -7.37 10.75 -17.53
N PRO A 111 -8.53 11.32 -17.19
CA PRO A 111 -9.77 10.55 -17.08
C PRO A 111 -10.17 9.81 -18.38
N SER A 112 -9.76 10.29 -19.54
CA SER A 112 -10.12 9.66 -20.82
C SER A 112 -9.53 8.28 -21.03
N ILE A 113 -8.39 7.96 -20.37
CA ILE A 113 -7.72 6.65 -20.47
C ILE A 113 -8.13 5.65 -19.39
N LEU A 114 -9.03 6.00 -18.50
CA LEU A 114 -9.37 5.15 -17.34
C LEU A 114 -9.90 3.77 -17.71
N GLY A 115 -10.54 3.65 -18.88
CA GLY A 115 -11.02 2.39 -19.45
C GLY A 115 -9.98 1.58 -20.22
N ASP A 116 -8.80 2.13 -20.46
CA ASP A 116 -7.77 1.46 -21.27
C ASP A 116 -7.30 0.16 -20.61
N PHE A 117 -7.13 -0.86 -21.45
CA PHE A 117 -6.67 -2.17 -21.02
C PHE A 117 -5.31 -2.12 -20.33
N ARG A 118 -5.17 -2.90 -19.26
CA ARG A 118 -3.91 -3.17 -18.56
C ARG A 118 -3.82 -4.66 -18.22
N ALA A 119 -2.64 -5.21 -18.43
CA ALA A 119 -2.33 -6.58 -18.02
C ALA A 119 -1.59 -6.55 -16.68
N VAL A 120 -2.02 -7.38 -15.72
CA VAL A 120 -1.50 -7.38 -14.36
C VAL A 120 -0.75 -8.67 -14.05
N GLY A 121 0.47 -8.52 -13.56
CA GLY A 121 1.29 -9.62 -13.09
C GLY A 121 1.81 -10.53 -14.19
N ARG A 122 2.52 -11.59 -13.79
CA ARG A 122 3.10 -12.58 -14.71
C ARG A 122 2.02 -13.31 -15.53
N ALA A 123 0.86 -13.54 -14.93
CA ALA A 123 -0.27 -14.21 -15.59
C ALA A 123 -1.03 -13.29 -16.56
N GLN A 124 -0.61 -12.04 -16.72
CA GLN A 124 -1.24 -11.04 -17.62
C GLN A 124 -2.76 -10.94 -17.40
N LEU A 125 -3.18 -10.92 -16.13
CA LEU A 125 -4.60 -10.84 -15.79
C LEU A 125 -5.20 -9.55 -16.34
N PRO A 126 -6.35 -9.62 -17.05
CA PRO A 126 -6.95 -8.46 -17.66
C PRO A 126 -7.48 -7.46 -16.62
N SER A 127 -7.16 -6.20 -16.80
CA SER A 127 -7.64 -5.08 -16.00
C SER A 127 -7.75 -3.82 -16.86
N THR A 128 -7.99 -2.69 -16.22
CA THR A 128 -7.98 -1.35 -16.84
C THR A 128 -7.16 -0.41 -15.97
N VAL A 129 -6.89 0.81 -16.47
CA VAL A 129 -6.21 1.84 -15.67
C VAL A 129 -6.94 2.05 -14.35
N ILE A 130 -8.24 2.33 -14.39
CA ILE A 130 -9.02 2.52 -13.15
C ILE A 130 -9.07 1.24 -12.31
N GLY A 131 -9.13 0.08 -12.95
CA GLY A 131 -9.11 -1.23 -12.27
C GLY A 131 -7.83 -1.41 -11.45
N CYS A 132 -6.67 -1.10 -12.01
CA CYS A 132 -5.39 -1.14 -11.30
C CYS A 132 -5.33 -0.13 -10.16
N LEU A 133 -5.72 1.13 -10.40
CA LEU A 133 -5.70 2.18 -9.39
C LEU A 133 -6.61 1.83 -8.20
N MET A 134 -7.87 1.46 -8.49
CA MET A 134 -8.84 1.12 -7.43
C MET A 134 -8.45 -0.15 -6.68
N HIS A 135 -7.96 -1.19 -7.39
CA HIS A 135 -7.47 -2.40 -6.73
C HIS A 135 -6.29 -2.10 -5.80
N GLY A 136 -5.37 -1.22 -6.20
CA GLY A 136 -4.22 -0.82 -5.37
C GLY A 136 -4.65 -0.20 -4.05
N VAL A 137 -5.55 0.76 -4.09
CA VAL A 137 -5.99 1.48 -2.89
C VAL A 137 -6.94 0.65 -2.02
N GLU A 138 -7.85 -0.13 -2.63
CA GLU A 138 -8.74 -1.05 -1.90
C GLU A 138 -7.93 -2.12 -1.16
N HIS A 139 -6.96 -2.73 -1.84
CA HIS A 139 -6.11 -3.75 -1.26
C HIS A 139 -5.27 -3.20 -0.10
N ALA A 140 -4.70 -2.01 -0.28
CA ALA A 140 -3.98 -1.32 0.81
C ALA A 140 -4.90 -1.08 2.02
N MET A 141 -6.11 -0.57 1.81
CA MET A 141 -7.06 -0.32 2.89
C MET A 141 -7.52 -1.60 3.59
N ARG A 142 -7.69 -2.70 2.85
CA ARG A 142 -7.94 -4.03 3.44
C ARG A 142 -6.83 -4.42 4.40
N HIS A 143 -5.56 -4.19 4.02
CA HIS A 143 -4.42 -4.45 4.89
C HIS A 143 -4.31 -3.47 6.06
N VAL A 144 -4.75 -2.22 5.93
CA VAL A 144 -4.89 -1.30 7.07
C VAL A 144 -5.89 -1.84 8.10
N GLY A 145 -7.03 -2.37 7.64
CA GLY A 145 -7.99 -3.02 8.52
C GLY A 145 -7.41 -4.25 9.25
N GLN A 146 -6.68 -5.10 8.53
CA GLN A 146 -5.99 -6.25 9.13
C GLN A 146 -4.90 -5.80 10.10
N LEU A 147 -4.11 -4.79 9.75
CA LEU A 147 -3.10 -4.19 10.62
C LEU A 147 -3.72 -3.68 11.92
N SER A 148 -4.86 -3.00 11.86
CA SER A 148 -5.57 -2.50 13.02
C SER A 148 -5.91 -3.63 14.01
N VAL A 149 -6.42 -4.75 13.50
CA VAL A 149 -6.73 -5.92 14.33
C VAL A 149 -5.45 -6.55 14.88
N THR A 150 -4.45 -6.81 14.02
CA THR A 150 -3.18 -7.43 14.44
C THR A 150 -2.48 -6.58 15.50
N ALA A 151 -2.37 -5.25 15.29
CA ALA A 151 -1.74 -4.35 16.25
C ALA A 151 -2.44 -4.33 17.61
N ARG A 152 -3.77 -4.41 17.63
CA ARG A 152 -4.54 -4.50 18.87
C ARG A 152 -4.29 -5.83 19.60
N VAL A 153 -4.33 -6.94 18.87
CA VAL A 153 -4.10 -8.28 19.45
C VAL A 153 -2.71 -8.40 20.07
N VAL A 154 -1.67 -7.92 19.37
CA VAL A 154 -0.28 -8.01 19.89
C VAL A 154 -0.02 -7.08 21.08
N ARG A 155 -0.86 -6.05 21.30
CA ARG A 155 -0.81 -5.21 22.50
C ARG A 155 -1.44 -5.87 23.74
N GLY A 156 -2.18 -6.96 23.58
CA GLY A 156 -2.83 -7.67 24.67
C GLY A 156 -4.33 -7.41 24.76
N GLY A 157 -4.97 -6.97 23.70
CA GLY A 157 -6.42 -6.77 23.60
C GLY A 157 -6.84 -5.33 23.79
#